data_a4d88e8ab910049cf2a1b212a43feee5
#
_entry.id   a4d88e8ab910049cf2a1b212a43feee5
#
_cell.length_a   1.000
_cell.length_b   1.000
_cell.length_c   1.000
_cell.angle_alpha   90.00
_cell.angle_beta   90.00
_cell.angle_gamma   90.00
#
_symmetry.space_group_name_H-M   'P 1'
#
loop_
_entity.id
_entity.type
_entity.pdbx_description
1 polymer ?
#
loop_
_entity_poly.entity_id
_entity_poly.type
_entity_poly.pdbx_seq_one_letter_code
_entity_poly.pdbx_strand_id
1 'polypeptide(L)'
;MKSKASQSQGLLLFKLSQTQVFALGTLKIRELVPYTPLSKIPQSHPTILGAATIRGHTIPIIDMAAAIGYRPITAEELEKCYIIITDCQRMIIGFLVRGIDKIIECNWRDIEAPSANLGKNAYLTGVTRFQDQLVQLLDVELLLSKIFPDNPQANRAILTDVQREKLKPMNILLVDDSKVARKQLSDALDMINIPYRVTADGKEALAIMEQAALDHHPIDILVSDIEMPGLDGYELAFEVRDNSLTANAYIILHTSLSSEISVSQAHQVGANEALTKFDAHELIDAMLRGADLAINKH
;
A
#
# COMPACT_ATOMS: atom_id res chain seq x y z
N MET A 1 -9.95 21.02 21.56
CA MET A 1 -8.51 20.87 21.27
C MET A 1 -8.39 19.96 20.06
N LYS A 2 -8.11 20.51 18.86
CA LYS A 2 -7.86 19.68 17.66
C LYS A 2 -6.59 18.89 17.91
N SER A 3 -6.70 17.57 18.09
CA SER A 3 -5.57 16.65 18.05
C SER A 3 -4.97 16.76 16.66
N LYS A 4 -3.85 17.45 16.52
CA LYS A 4 -2.97 17.31 15.37
C LYS A 4 -2.34 15.92 15.51
N ALA A 5 -3.00 14.89 15.00
CA ALA A 5 -2.33 13.62 14.77
C ALA A 5 -1.09 13.96 13.94
N SER A 6 0.06 13.51 14.41
CA SER A 6 1.35 13.78 13.77
C SER A 6 1.30 13.18 12.36
N GLN A 7 1.19 14.02 11.34
CA GLN A 7 1.22 13.66 9.92
C GLN A 7 2.65 13.30 9.46
N SER A 8 3.49 12.81 10.36
CA SER A 8 4.86 12.44 10.04
C SER A 8 4.99 10.94 9.83
N GLN A 9 5.67 10.58 8.75
CA GLN A 9 6.06 9.21 8.43
C GLN A 9 7.57 9.05 8.59
N GLY A 10 7.98 7.94 9.17
CA GLY A 10 9.39 7.54 9.16
C GLY A 10 9.80 7.07 7.77
N LEU A 11 10.89 7.59 7.24
CA LEU A 11 11.48 7.16 5.98
C LEU A 11 12.89 6.63 6.24
N LEU A 12 13.17 5.39 5.85
CA LEU A 12 14.52 4.86 5.80
C LEU A 12 15.20 5.34 4.51
N LEU A 13 16.28 6.11 4.64
CA LEU A 13 17.10 6.52 3.52
C LEU A 13 18.20 5.48 3.25
N PHE A 14 18.38 5.14 1.98
CA PHE A 14 19.37 4.17 1.55
C PHE A 14 19.93 4.48 0.16
N LYS A 15 21.02 3.80 -0.22
CA LYS A 15 21.77 4.05 -1.46
C LYS A 15 21.72 2.86 -2.40
N LEU A 16 21.42 3.11 -3.65
CA LEU A 16 21.53 2.17 -4.77
C LEU A 16 22.61 2.60 -5.78
N SER A 17 23.11 3.84 -5.64
CA SER A 17 24.21 4.41 -6.39
C SER A 17 25.03 5.32 -5.48
N GLN A 18 26.11 5.90 -6.00
CA GLN A 18 26.95 6.81 -5.22
C GLN A 18 26.32 8.19 -5.01
N THR A 19 25.40 8.59 -5.88
CA THR A 19 24.90 9.98 -5.97
C THR A 19 23.42 10.15 -5.62
N GLN A 20 22.63 9.07 -5.66
CA GLN A 20 21.18 9.16 -5.44
C GLN A 20 20.77 8.50 -4.13
N VAL A 21 19.88 9.18 -3.42
CA VAL A 21 19.24 8.71 -2.20
C VAL A 21 17.83 8.26 -2.51
N PHE A 22 17.50 7.07 -2.05
CA PHE A 22 16.17 6.47 -2.12
C PHE A 22 15.59 6.31 -0.73
N ALA A 23 14.28 6.18 -0.65
CA ALA A 23 13.59 5.97 0.61
C ALA A 23 12.54 4.87 0.52
N LEU A 24 12.31 4.24 1.67
CA LEU A 24 11.15 3.39 1.96
C LEU A 24 10.48 3.85 3.25
N GLY A 25 9.15 3.78 3.30
CA GLY A 25 8.40 3.96 4.53
C GLY A 25 8.83 2.94 5.59
N THR A 26 9.14 3.40 6.81
CA THR A 26 9.62 2.50 7.88
C THR A 26 8.60 1.47 8.28
N LEU A 27 7.32 1.75 8.07
CA LEU A 27 6.24 0.82 8.34
C LEU A 27 6.31 -0.46 7.49
N LYS A 28 6.85 -0.37 6.26
CA LYS A 28 7.05 -1.54 5.37
C LYS A 28 8.27 -2.37 5.73
N ILE A 29 9.13 -1.87 6.62
CA ILE A 29 10.40 -2.49 6.98
C ILE A 29 10.24 -3.31 8.25
N ARG A 30 10.52 -4.59 8.13
CA ARG A 30 10.51 -5.50 9.26
C ARG A 30 11.86 -5.53 9.99
N GLU A 31 12.95 -5.53 9.21
CA GLU A 31 14.29 -5.71 9.76
C GLU A 31 15.36 -5.23 8.77
N LEU A 32 16.51 -4.79 9.31
CA LEU A 32 17.71 -4.46 8.55
C LEU A 32 18.82 -5.41 8.98
N VAL A 33 19.41 -6.14 8.05
CA VAL A 33 20.51 -7.04 8.34
C VAL A 33 21.69 -6.82 7.38
N PRO A 34 22.94 -7.04 7.81
CA PRO A 34 24.08 -7.09 6.90
C PRO A 34 23.88 -8.19 5.86
N TYR A 35 24.54 -8.06 4.71
CA TYR A 35 24.57 -9.12 3.72
C TYR A 35 24.98 -10.47 4.34
N THR A 36 24.30 -11.51 3.93
CA THR A 36 24.61 -12.89 4.30
C THR A 36 24.68 -13.75 3.03
N PRO A 37 25.48 -14.83 3.00
CA PRO A 37 25.56 -15.71 1.83
C PRO A 37 24.19 -16.23 1.39
N LEU A 38 23.96 -16.24 0.07
CA LEU A 38 22.71 -16.61 -0.54
C LEU A 38 22.77 -17.99 -1.18
N SER A 39 21.71 -18.76 -1.06
CA SER A 39 21.46 -19.97 -1.83
C SER A 39 20.78 -19.63 -3.15
N LYS A 40 21.30 -20.10 -4.28
CA LYS A 40 20.72 -19.84 -5.60
C LYS A 40 19.34 -20.50 -5.73
N ILE A 41 18.39 -19.80 -6.32
CA ILE A 41 17.06 -20.31 -6.64
C ILE A 41 17.03 -20.59 -8.15
N PRO A 42 16.82 -21.86 -8.58
CA PRO A 42 16.72 -22.20 -10.00
C PRO A 42 15.52 -21.50 -10.67
N GLN A 43 15.69 -21.05 -11.91
CA GLN A 43 14.66 -20.42 -12.73
C GLN A 43 13.94 -19.21 -12.09
N SER A 44 14.60 -18.52 -11.16
CA SER A 44 14.07 -17.30 -10.56
C SER A 44 14.16 -16.11 -11.54
N HIS A 45 13.42 -15.03 -11.22
CA HIS A 45 13.52 -13.78 -11.96
C HIS A 45 14.97 -13.24 -11.93
N PRO A 46 15.48 -12.64 -13.02
CA PRO A 46 16.88 -12.19 -13.11
C PRO A 46 17.37 -11.27 -11.99
N THR A 47 16.48 -10.52 -11.36
CA THR A 47 16.79 -9.64 -10.24
C THR A 47 16.81 -10.34 -8.88
N ILE A 48 16.40 -11.61 -8.80
CA ILE A 48 16.47 -12.41 -7.58
C ILE A 48 17.88 -13.04 -7.51
N LEU A 49 18.65 -12.62 -6.53
CA LEU A 49 20.02 -13.11 -6.32
C LEU A 49 20.06 -14.50 -5.71
N GLY A 50 19.04 -14.88 -4.96
CA GLY A 50 18.94 -16.15 -4.25
C GLY A 50 18.05 -16.03 -3.03
N ALA A 51 18.16 -16.96 -2.09
CA ALA A 51 17.49 -16.94 -0.80
C ALA A 51 18.48 -16.90 0.36
N ALA A 52 18.16 -16.16 1.40
CA ALA A 52 18.85 -16.15 2.69
C ALA A 52 17.99 -16.83 3.75
N THR A 53 18.61 -17.53 4.70
CA THR A 53 17.94 -17.99 5.91
C THR A 53 18.16 -16.97 7.01
N ILE A 54 17.11 -16.26 7.40
CA ILE A 54 17.14 -15.20 8.41
C ILE A 54 16.13 -15.58 9.49
N ARG A 55 16.58 -15.72 10.72
CA ARG A 55 15.77 -16.16 11.89
C ARG A 55 14.92 -17.41 11.63
N GLY A 56 15.46 -18.37 10.88
CA GLY A 56 14.76 -19.61 10.53
C GLY A 56 13.78 -19.53 9.37
N HIS A 57 13.60 -18.35 8.76
CA HIS A 57 12.80 -18.16 7.56
C HIS A 57 13.68 -18.08 6.32
N THR A 58 13.27 -18.78 5.26
CA THR A 58 13.91 -18.67 3.95
C THR A 58 13.29 -17.53 3.17
N ILE A 59 14.05 -16.46 2.95
CA ILE A 59 13.60 -15.20 2.37
C ILE A 59 14.29 -15.00 1.02
N PRO A 60 13.54 -14.80 -0.10
CA PRO A 60 14.14 -14.42 -1.36
C PRO A 60 14.74 -13.02 -1.29
N ILE A 61 15.92 -12.86 -1.90
CA ILE A 61 16.67 -11.61 -1.89
C ILE A 61 16.73 -11.04 -3.31
N ILE A 62 16.26 -9.82 -3.46
CA ILE A 62 16.21 -9.08 -4.73
C ILE A 62 17.34 -8.04 -4.74
N ASP A 63 18.10 -7.93 -5.81
CA ASP A 63 18.95 -6.78 -6.09
C ASP A 63 18.09 -5.57 -6.40
N MET A 64 17.90 -4.67 -5.44
CA MET A 64 17.04 -3.50 -5.59
C MET A 64 17.53 -2.58 -6.71
N ALA A 65 18.85 -2.44 -6.88
CA ALA A 65 19.43 -1.63 -7.94
C ALA A 65 19.09 -2.19 -9.32
N ALA A 66 19.34 -3.49 -9.54
CA ALA A 66 18.99 -4.15 -10.78
C ALA A 66 17.47 -4.10 -11.07
N ALA A 67 16.65 -4.26 -10.04
CA ALA A 67 15.21 -4.29 -10.17
C ALA A 67 14.60 -2.96 -10.66
N ILE A 68 15.23 -1.82 -10.33
CA ILE A 68 14.82 -0.50 -10.81
C ILE A 68 15.63 0.00 -12.02
N GLY A 69 16.43 -0.88 -12.66
CA GLY A 69 17.20 -0.53 -13.86
C GLY A 69 18.54 0.15 -13.63
N TYR A 70 19.05 0.12 -12.41
CA TYR A 70 20.42 0.58 -12.10
C TYR A 70 21.43 -0.55 -12.30
N ARG A 71 22.74 -0.18 -12.23
CA ARG A 71 23.83 -1.14 -12.29
C ARG A 71 23.65 -2.21 -11.19
N PRO A 72 23.64 -3.50 -11.54
CA PRO A 72 23.55 -4.56 -10.56
C PRO A 72 24.69 -4.50 -9.52
N ILE A 73 24.44 -5.03 -8.34
CA ILE A 73 25.44 -5.15 -7.28
C ILE A 73 26.43 -6.24 -7.68
N THR A 74 27.73 -5.94 -7.65
CA THR A 74 28.79 -6.91 -8.00
C THR A 74 29.19 -7.75 -6.80
N ALA A 75 29.86 -8.88 -7.05
CA ALA A 75 30.30 -9.79 -5.99
C ALA A 75 31.25 -9.11 -4.98
N GLU A 76 32.11 -8.16 -5.45
CA GLU A 76 33.01 -7.43 -4.59
C GLU A 76 32.33 -6.39 -3.69
N GLU A 77 31.11 -5.97 -4.05
CA GLU A 77 30.31 -5.02 -3.27
C GLU A 77 29.51 -5.70 -2.15
N LEU A 78 29.20 -7.01 -2.27
CA LEU A 78 28.26 -7.72 -1.42
C LEU A 78 28.53 -7.58 0.09
N GLU A 79 29.79 -7.72 0.50
CA GLU A 79 30.16 -7.65 1.92
C GLU A 79 29.87 -6.29 2.59
N LYS A 80 29.71 -5.23 1.77
CA LYS A 80 29.39 -3.87 2.23
C LYS A 80 27.92 -3.54 2.15
N CYS A 81 27.13 -4.46 1.60
CA CYS A 81 25.69 -4.28 1.37
C CYS A 81 24.86 -4.66 2.59
N TYR A 82 23.62 -4.17 2.59
CA TYR A 82 22.61 -4.49 3.59
C TYR A 82 21.38 -5.07 2.91
N ILE A 83 20.67 -5.88 3.64
CA ILE A 83 19.37 -6.41 3.23
C ILE A 83 18.29 -5.70 4.05
N ILE A 84 17.39 -5.03 3.35
CA ILE A 84 16.15 -4.47 3.92
C ILE A 84 15.09 -5.55 3.80
N ILE A 85 14.66 -6.12 4.92
CA ILE A 85 13.59 -7.11 4.95
C ILE A 85 12.27 -6.37 5.08
N THR A 86 11.39 -6.59 4.13
CA THR A 86 10.06 -6.00 4.09
C THR A 86 8.99 -7.07 4.27
N ASP A 87 7.85 -6.67 4.82
CA ASP A 87 6.63 -7.45 4.84
C ASP A 87 5.59 -6.67 4.00
N CYS A 88 5.53 -7.00 2.72
CA CYS A 88 4.64 -6.35 1.76
C CYS A 88 3.75 -7.38 1.08
N GLN A 89 2.46 -7.13 0.98
CA GLN A 89 1.52 -8.02 0.29
C GLN A 89 1.56 -9.47 0.82
N ARG A 90 1.70 -9.65 2.13
CA ARG A 90 1.86 -10.96 2.79
C ARG A 90 3.12 -11.74 2.34
N MET A 91 4.06 -11.07 1.69
CA MET A 91 5.35 -11.64 1.28
C MET A 91 6.48 -11.03 2.08
N ILE A 92 7.28 -11.87 2.70
CA ILE A 92 8.52 -11.46 3.34
C ILE A 92 9.62 -11.52 2.28
N ILE A 93 10.14 -10.36 1.89
CA ILE A 93 11.14 -10.20 0.83
C ILE A 93 12.30 -9.39 1.37
N GLY A 94 13.52 -9.77 1.00
CA GLY A 94 14.72 -8.99 1.27
C GLY A 94 15.17 -8.21 0.03
N PHE A 95 15.44 -6.94 0.21
CA PHE A 95 16.02 -6.08 -0.83
C PHE A 95 17.48 -5.77 -0.50
N LEU A 96 18.38 -6.23 -1.36
CA LEU A 96 19.80 -5.91 -1.24
C LEU A 96 20.08 -4.48 -1.72
N VAL A 97 20.70 -3.67 -0.88
CA VAL A 97 21.04 -2.26 -1.13
C VAL A 97 22.51 -2.00 -0.84
N ARG A 98 23.12 -1.01 -1.52
CA ARG A 98 24.55 -0.69 -1.35
C ARG A 98 24.91 -0.08 -0.01
N GLY A 99 23.96 0.52 0.66
CA GLY A 99 24.18 1.12 1.98
C GLY A 99 22.91 1.70 2.57
N ILE A 100 22.87 1.69 3.88
CA ILE A 100 21.86 2.36 4.68
C ILE A 100 22.40 3.71 5.11
N ASP A 101 21.61 4.76 5.04
CA ASP A 101 22.00 6.08 5.53
C ASP A 101 21.41 6.33 6.93
N LYS A 102 20.14 6.71 7.00
CA LYS A 102 19.46 7.04 8.26
C LYS A 102 17.96 6.92 8.11
N ILE A 103 17.28 7.02 9.24
CA ILE A 103 15.82 7.21 9.28
C ILE A 103 15.56 8.69 9.51
N ILE A 104 14.63 9.26 8.75
CA ILE A 104 14.14 10.62 8.90
C ILE A 104 12.64 10.61 9.16
N GLU A 105 12.14 11.61 9.85
CA GLU A 105 10.71 11.93 9.87
C GLU A 105 10.40 12.89 8.72
N CYS A 106 9.40 12.56 7.93
CA CYS A 106 8.92 13.37 6.82
C CYS A 106 7.42 13.57 6.96
N ASN A 107 6.95 14.79 6.76
CA ASN A 107 5.52 15.04 6.72
C ASN A 107 4.98 14.59 5.37
N TRP A 108 3.83 13.91 5.33
CA TRP A 108 3.18 13.50 4.08
C TRP A 108 2.93 14.66 3.12
N ARG A 109 2.71 15.86 3.64
CA ARG A 109 2.51 17.09 2.83
C ARG A 109 3.75 17.54 2.09
N ASP A 110 4.93 17.09 2.54
CA ASP A 110 6.23 17.40 1.93
C ASP A 110 6.63 16.34 0.88
N ILE A 111 5.79 15.31 0.69
CA ILE A 111 5.96 14.30 -0.34
C ILE A 111 5.12 14.69 -1.55
N GLU A 112 5.80 15.02 -2.63
CA GLU A 112 5.15 15.35 -3.91
C GLU A 112 4.94 14.09 -4.74
N ALA A 113 3.77 13.99 -5.40
CA ALA A 113 3.52 12.90 -6.34
C ALA A 113 4.53 12.97 -7.50
N PRO A 114 4.97 11.80 -8.04
CA PRO A 114 5.88 11.80 -9.19
C PRO A 114 5.27 12.55 -10.36
N SER A 115 6.07 13.41 -11.02
CA SER A 115 5.61 14.12 -12.22
C SER A 115 5.09 13.12 -13.27
N ALA A 116 3.93 13.42 -13.87
CA ALA A 116 3.36 12.62 -14.96
C ALA A 116 4.32 12.39 -16.15
N ASN A 117 5.31 13.26 -16.30
CA ASN A 117 6.34 13.20 -17.34
C ASN A 117 7.43 12.14 -17.06
N LEU A 118 7.53 11.60 -15.83
CA LEU A 118 8.51 10.55 -15.49
C LEU A 118 8.14 9.16 -16.05
N GLY A 119 7.00 9.07 -16.75
CA GLY A 119 6.53 7.85 -17.39
C GLY A 119 5.70 6.96 -16.44
N LYS A 120 4.78 6.20 -17.06
CA LYS A 120 3.82 5.32 -16.34
C LYS A 120 4.47 4.14 -15.58
N ASN A 121 5.79 3.92 -15.76
CA ASN A 121 6.53 2.79 -15.21
C ASN A 121 7.60 3.20 -14.18
N ALA A 122 7.59 4.45 -13.71
CA ALA A 122 8.50 4.84 -12.64
C ALA A 122 8.10 4.10 -11.34
N TYR A 123 9.07 3.40 -10.73
CA TYR A 123 8.88 2.70 -9.46
C TYR A 123 8.92 3.68 -8.27
N LEU A 124 8.11 4.74 -8.33
CA LEU A 124 8.09 5.81 -7.33
C LEU A 124 6.66 6.06 -6.85
N THR A 125 6.48 6.09 -5.53
CA THR A 125 5.26 6.60 -4.88
C THR A 125 5.31 8.11 -4.71
N GLY A 126 6.50 8.69 -4.52
CA GLY A 126 6.66 10.12 -4.32
C GLY A 126 8.10 10.58 -4.37
N VAL A 127 8.26 11.89 -4.26
CA VAL A 127 9.57 12.54 -4.13
C VAL A 127 9.49 13.57 -3.00
N THR A 128 10.57 13.70 -2.24
CA THR A 128 10.71 14.73 -1.21
C THR A 128 12.12 15.31 -1.20
N ARG A 129 12.35 16.33 -0.39
CA ARG A 129 13.69 16.92 -0.21
C ARG A 129 14.15 16.76 1.22
N PHE A 130 15.38 16.33 1.37
CA PHE A 130 16.04 16.29 2.66
C PHE A 130 17.46 16.88 2.53
N GLN A 131 17.76 17.94 3.31
CA GLN A 131 19.04 18.67 3.25
C GLN A 131 19.43 19.03 1.80
N ASP A 132 18.50 19.63 1.05
CA ASP A 132 18.63 20.01 -0.36
C ASP A 132 18.85 18.86 -1.37
N GLN A 133 18.88 17.62 -0.91
CA GLN A 133 18.94 16.43 -1.76
C GLN A 133 17.54 15.95 -2.12
N LEU A 134 17.32 15.59 -3.38
CA LEU A 134 16.11 14.90 -3.81
C LEU A 134 16.13 13.48 -3.30
N VAL A 135 15.08 13.10 -2.57
CA VAL A 135 14.84 11.74 -2.07
C VAL A 135 13.69 11.15 -2.86
N GLN A 136 13.92 9.97 -3.44
CA GLN A 136 12.94 9.24 -4.22
C GLN A 136 12.35 8.10 -3.40
N LEU A 137 11.02 8.14 -3.16
CA LEU A 137 10.31 7.07 -2.45
C LEU A 137 9.98 5.96 -3.45
N LEU A 138 10.51 4.75 -3.20
CA LEU A 138 10.30 3.62 -4.08
C LEU A 138 8.94 2.95 -3.85
N ASP A 139 8.28 2.63 -4.95
CA ASP A 139 7.07 1.81 -4.98
C ASP A 139 7.47 0.32 -5.03
N VAL A 140 7.64 -0.26 -3.85
CA VAL A 140 8.01 -1.68 -3.72
C VAL A 140 6.87 -2.62 -4.11
N GLU A 141 5.62 -2.18 -4.02
CA GLU A 141 4.46 -2.97 -4.43
C GLU A 141 4.42 -3.11 -5.96
N LEU A 142 4.63 -2.01 -6.67
CA LEU A 142 4.77 -2.03 -8.13
C LEU A 142 5.98 -2.87 -8.55
N LEU A 143 7.10 -2.76 -7.83
CA LEU A 143 8.30 -3.55 -8.10
C LEU A 143 8.03 -5.04 -7.93
N LEU A 144 7.42 -5.45 -6.81
CA LEU A 144 7.09 -6.84 -6.52
C LEU A 144 6.08 -7.41 -7.51
N SER A 145 5.08 -6.65 -7.94
CA SER A 145 4.11 -7.11 -8.94
C SER A 145 4.73 -7.41 -10.31
N LYS A 146 5.88 -6.80 -10.63
CA LYS A 146 6.64 -7.11 -11.86
C LYS A 146 7.53 -8.33 -11.71
N ILE A 147 8.08 -8.56 -10.53
CA ILE A 147 8.96 -9.70 -10.24
C ILE A 147 8.14 -10.97 -9.97
N PHE A 148 7.03 -10.81 -9.27
CA PHE A 148 6.09 -11.88 -8.92
C PHE A 148 4.70 -11.52 -9.47
N PRO A 149 4.46 -11.69 -10.77
CA PRO A 149 3.14 -11.39 -11.33
C PRO A 149 2.10 -12.33 -10.73
N ASP A 150 1.03 -11.73 -10.20
CA ASP A 150 -0.09 -12.46 -9.64
C ASP A 150 -0.67 -13.45 -10.65
N ASN A 151 -1.06 -14.62 -10.18
CA ASN A 151 -1.89 -15.53 -10.94
C ASN A 151 -3.37 -15.10 -10.72
N PRO A 152 -4.03 -14.49 -11.73
CA PRO A 152 -5.40 -13.98 -11.56
C PRO A 152 -6.43 -15.06 -11.21
N GLN A 153 -6.06 -16.35 -11.37
CA GLN A 153 -6.96 -17.46 -11.09
C GLN A 153 -6.93 -17.92 -9.63
N ALA A 154 -5.91 -17.56 -8.86
CA ALA A 154 -5.76 -17.99 -7.45
C ALA A 154 -6.65 -17.19 -6.48
N ASN A 155 -7.09 -15.98 -6.84
CA ASN A 155 -7.85 -15.06 -5.97
C ASN A 155 -9.30 -14.84 -6.44
N ARG A 156 -9.95 -15.84 -7.01
CA ARG A 156 -11.36 -15.70 -7.40
C ARG A 156 -12.27 -15.84 -6.19
N ALA A 157 -12.77 -14.73 -5.69
CA ALA A 157 -13.93 -14.75 -4.81
C ALA A 157 -15.17 -15.22 -5.60
N ILE A 158 -15.82 -16.26 -5.12
CA ILE A 158 -17.08 -16.75 -5.70
C ILE A 158 -18.21 -16.26 -4.79
N LEU A 159 -18.98 -15.28 -5.28
CA LEU A 159 -20.20 -14.83 -4.60
C LEU A 159 -21.39 -15.72 -4.98
N THR A 160 -22.23 -15.99 -3.99
CA THR A 160 -23.59 -16.48 -4.23
C THR A 160 -24.44 -15.36 -4.85
N ASP A 161 -25.51 -15.72 -5.56
CA ASP A 161 -26.42 -14.71 -6.12
C ASP A 161 -27.01 -13.80 -5.04
N VAL A 162 -27.29 -14.35 -3.86
CA VAL A 162 -27.81 -13.58 -2.71
C VAL A 162 -26.80 -12.53 -2.24
N GLN A 163 -25.53 -12.87 -2.17
CA GLN A 163 -24.45 -11.93 -1.77
C GLN A 163 -24.25 -10.84 -2.83
N ARG A 164 -24.34 -11.21 -4.12
CA ARG A 164 -24.23 -10.24 -5.22
C ARG A 164 -25.38 -9.23 -5.19
N GLU A 165 -26.62 -9.69 -4.99
CA GLU A 165 -27.78 -8.80 -4.91
C GLU A 165 -27.73 -7.85 -3.69
N LYS A 166 -27.03 -8.19 -2.61
CA LYS A 166 -26.78 -7.30 -1.48
C LYS A 166 -25.78 -6.19 -1.81
N LEU A 167 -24.71 -6.50 -2.53
CA LEU A 167 -23.65 -5.53 -2.86
C LEU A 167 -24.01 -4.62 -4.05
N LYS A 168 -24.81 -5.12 -5.00
CA LYS A 168 -25.13 -4.42 -6.24
C LYS A 168 -25.75 -3.03 -6.06
N PRO A 169 -26.64 -2.78 -5.08
CA PRO A 169 -27.19 -1.45 -4.85
C PRO A 169 -26.27 -0.51 -4.09
N MET A 170 -25.15 -0.98 -3.56
CA MET A 170 -24.24 -0.19 -2.72
C MET A 170 -23.41 0.77 -3.56
N ASN A 171 -23.28 2.01 -3.11
CA ASN A 171 -22.33 2.98 -3.64
C ASN A 171 -20.96 2.75 -3.01
N ILE A 172 -20.03 2.16 -3.76
CA ILE A 172 -18.70 1.78 -3.27
C ILE A 172 -17.66 2.75 -3.81
N LEU A 173 -16.78 3.23 -2.93
CA LEU A 173 -15.60 4.04 -3.28
C LEU A 173 -14.32 3.33 -2.85
N LEU A 174 -13.41 3.14 -3.82
CA LEU A 174 -12.08 2.58 -3.62
C LEU A 174 -11.03 3.69 -3.68
N VAL A 175 -10.13 3.70 -2.72
CA VAL A 175 -9.09 4.75 -2.61
C VAL A 175 -7.74 4.10 -2.33
N ASP A 176 -6.76 4.31 -3.20
CA ASP A 176 -5.40 3.81 -3.01
C ASP A 176 -4.45 4.55 -3.96
N ASP A 177 -3.29 5.00 -3.52
CA ASP A 177 -2.32 5.73 -4.34
C ASP A 177 -1.53 4.80 -5.27
N SER A 178 -1.40 3.52 -4.94
CA SER A 178 -0.75 2.49 -5.75
C SER A 178 -1.64 2.07 -6.93
N LYS A 179 -1.14 2.22 -8.15
CA LYS A 179 -1.85 1.74 -9.36
C LYS A 179 -2.10 0.23 -9.36
N VAL A 180 -1.19 -0.52 -8.75
CA VAL A 180 -1.30 -1.99 -8.66
C VAL A 180 -2.42 -2.36 -7.71
N ALA A 181 -2.44 -1.76 -6.54
CA ALA A 181 -3.47 -2.00 -5.54
C ALA A 181 -4.86 -1.58 -6.05
N ARG A 182 -4.98 -0.38 -6.66
CA ARG A 182 -6.24 0.03 -7.30
C ARG A 182 -6.70 -0.97 -8.35
N LYS A 183 -5.77 -1.46 -9.19
CA LYS A 183 -6.12 -2.46 -10.20
C LYS A 183 -6.59 -3.76 -9.56
N GLN A 184 -5.94 -4.26 -8.53
CA GLN A 184 -6.34 -5.49 -7.82
C GLN A 184 -7.71 -5.35 -7.16
N LEU A 185 -7.99 -4.21 -6.50
CA LEU A 185 -9.30 -3.89 -5.93
C LEU A 185 -10.38 -3.84 -7.02
N SER A 186 -10.10 -3.15 -8.13
CA SER A 186 -11.00 -3.05 -9.27
C SER A 186 -11.27 -4.41 -9.91
N ASP A 187 -10.22 -5.18 -10.18
CA ASP A 187 -10.33 -6.52 -10.76
C ASP A 187 -11.19 -7.45 -9.87
N ALA A 188 -11.08 -7.33 -8.54
CA ALA A 188 -11.89 -8.11 -7.60
C ALA A 188 -13.40 -7.80 -7.71
N LEU A 189 -13.78 -6.52 -7.85
CA LEU A 189 -15.17 -6.11 -8.01
C LEU A 189 -15.70 -6.33 -9.44
N ASP A 190 -14.86 -6.14 -10.46
CA ASP A 190 -15.19 -6.42 -11.86
C ASP A 190 -15.52 -7.90 -12.07
N MET A 191 -14.75 -8.80 -11.44
CA MET A 191 -15.01 -10.26 -11.51
C MET A 191 -16.39 -10.68 -11.00
N ILE A 192 -16.91 -9.94 -10.04
CA ILE A 192 -18.23 -10.21 -9.44
C ILE A 192 -19.32 -9.28 -9.95
N ASN A 193 -19.00 -8.42 -10.94
CA ASN A 193 -19.90 -7.45 -11.58
C ASN A 193 -20.57 -6.49 -10.57
N ILE A 194 -19.82 -5.96 -9.60
CA ILE A 194 -20.26 -4.95 -8.65
C ILE A 194 -19.75 -3.57 -9.09
N PRO A 195 -20.62 -2.55 -9.24
CA PRO A 195 -20.22 -1.21 -9.61
C PRO A 195 -19.45 -0.51 -8.47
N TYR A 196 -18.47 0.30 -8.83
CA TYR A 196 -17.66 1.09 -7.87
C TYR A 196 -17.18 2.39 -8.52
N ARG A 197 -16.75 3.32 -7.66
CA ARG A 197 -15.91 4.47 -8.05
C ARG A 197 -14.51 4.23 -7.53
N VAL A 198 -13.50 4.85 -8.16
CA VAL A 198 -12.10 4.70 -7.75
C VAL A 198 -11.35 6.01 -7.87
N THR A 199 -10.52 6.32 -6.88
CA THR A 199 -9.59 7.46 -6.92
C THR A 199 -8.23 7.08 -6.33
N ALA A 200 -7.23 7.92 -6.59
CA ALA A 200 -5.86 7.73 -6.10
C ALA A 200 -5.49 8.67 -4.94
N ASP A 201 -6.41 9.52 -4.50
CA ASP A 201 -6.12 10.63 -3.59
C ASP A 201 -7.19 10.75 -2.51
N GLY A 202 -6.76 10.85 -1.24
CA GLY A 202 -7.67 10.93 -0.10
C GLY A 202 -8.52 12.21 -0.08
N LYS A 203 -8.00 13.34 -0.56
CA LYS A 203 -8.78 14.59 -0.64
C LYS A 203 -9.84 14.52 -1.73
N GLU A 204 -9.49 13.92 -2.87
CA GLU A 204 -10.45 13.67 -3.94
C GLU A 204 -11.54 12.70 -3.45
N ALA A 205 -11.18 11.67 -2.67
CA ALA A 205 -12.13 10.74 -2.08
C ALA A 205 -13.14 11.46 -1.16
N LEU A 206 -12.65 12.34 -0.28
CA LEU A 206 -13.53 13.13 0.59
C LEU A 206 -14.48 14.01 -0.22
N ALA A 207 -13.99 14.71 -1.25
CA ALA A 207 -14.82 15.53 -2.14
C ALA A 207 -15.88 14.70 -2.89
N ILE A 208 -15.51 13.50 -3.38
CA ILE A 208 -16.47 12.57 -4.01
C ILE A 208 -17.57 12.17 -3.04
N MET A 209 -17.22 11.86 -1.77
CA MET A 209 -18.19 11.45 -0.75
C MET A 209 -19.14 12.57 -0.38
N GLU A 210 -18.65 13.79 -0.19
CA GLU A 210 -19.45 14.98 0.10
C GLU A 210 -20.40 15.29 -1.05
N GLN A 211 -19.92 15.31 -2.29
CA GLN A 211 -20.75 15.56 -3.45
C GLN A 211 -21.82 14.48 -3.63
N ALA A 212 -21.47 13.22 -3.48
CA ALA A 212 -22.41 12.11 -3.56
C ALA A 212 -23.53 12.22 -2.50
N ALA A 213 -23.19 12.66 -1.29
CA ALA A 213 -24.18 12.88 -0.23
C ALA A 213 -25.13 14.05 -0.56
N LEU A 214 -24.61 15.15 -1.13
CA LEU A 214 -25.41 16.29 -1.59
C LEU A 214 -26.35 15.90 -2.74
N ASP A 215 -25.93 14.99 -3.60
CA ASP A 215 -26.72 14.46 -4.73
C ASP A 215 -27.74 13.38 -4.29
N HIS A 216 -27.89 13.14 -2.97
CA HIS A 216 -28.76 12.10 -2.39
C HIS A 216 -28.38 10.66 -2.76
N HIS A 217 -27.11 10.42 -3.12
CA HIS A 217 -26.55 9.11 -3.39
C HIS A 217 -25.25 8.91 -2.58
N PRO A 218 -25.31 8.94 -1.23
CA PRO A 218 -24.13 8.84 -0.39
C PRO A 218 -23.33 7.58 -0.69
N ILE A 219 -22.05 7.62 -0.40
CA ILE A 219 -21.18 6.43 -0.45
C ILE A 219 -21.53 5.56 0.77
N ASP A 220 -21.89 4.30 0.50
CA ASP A 220 -22.26 3.32 1.52
C ASP A 220 -21.02 2.63 2.09
N ILE A 221 -20.05 2.31 1.22
CA ILE A 221 -18.83 1.58 1.58
C ILE A 221 -17.62 2.34 1.04
N LEU A 222 -16.73 2.72 1.94
CA LEU A 222 -15.42 3.27 1.62
C LEU A 222 -14.36 2.22 1.89
N VAL A 223 -13.54 1.88 0.87
CA VAL A 223 -12.32 1.07 1.02
C VAL A 223 -11.14 1.99 0.75
N SER A 224 -10.32 2.21 1.75
CA SER A 224 -9.19 3.14 1.63
C SER A 224 -7.89 2.50 2.08
N ASP A 225 -6.83 2.74 1.31
CA ASP A 225 -5.47 2.54 1.81
C ASP A 225 -5.20 3.47 2.99
N ILE A 226 -4.34 3.00 3.90
CA ILE A 226 -3.86 3.81 5.02
C ILE A 226 -2.72 4.72 4.57
N GLU A 227 -1.78 4.20 3.78
CA GLU A 227 -0.52 4.86 3.45
C GLU A 227 -0.62 5.65 2.14
N MET A 228 -1.29 6.80 2.16
CA MET A 228 -1.42 7.66 0.98
C MET A 228 -0.79 9.03 1.19
N PRO A 229 -0.15 9.62 0.15
CA PRO A 229 0.32 11.01 0.21
C PRO A 229 -0.83 12.00 0.40
N GLY A 230 -0.57 13.04 1.17
CA GLY A 230 -1.52 14.15 1.35
C GLY A 230 -2.51 13.89 2.47
N LEU A 231 -3.69 13.36 2.20
CA LEU A 231 -4.66 12.91 3.19
C LEU A 231 -4.58 11.39 3.29
N ASP A 232 -4.02 10.89 4.38
CA ASP A 232 -3.88 9.45 4.61
C ASP A 232 -5.22 8.79 4.97
N GLY A 233 -5.26 7.44 4.99
CA GLY A 233 -6.50 6.72 5.25
C GLY A 233 -7.05 6.92 6.65
N TYR A 234 -6.21 7.18 7.66
CA TYR A 234 -6.68 7.46 9.01
C TYR A 234 -7.32 8.85 9.10
N GLU A 235 -6.69 9.84 8.48
CA GLU A 235 -7.24 11.19 8.41
C GLU A 235 -8.54 11.21 7.60
N LEU A 236 -8.56 10.51 6.46
CA LEU A 236 -9.77 10.36 5.64
C LEU A 236 -10.92 9.73 6.46
N ALA A 237 -10.66 8.65 7.18
CA ALA A 237 -11.67 8.02 8.03
C ALA A 237 -12.18 8.98 9.13
N PHE A 238 -11.29 9.73 9.75
CA PHE A 238 -11.65 10.73 10.75
C PHE A 238 -12.53 11.85 10.16
N GLU A 239 -12.13 12.44 9.02
CA GLU A 239 -12.90 13.51 8.35
C GLU A 239 -14.27 13.00 7.88
N VAL A 240 -14.35 11.76 7.38
CA VAL A 240 -15.62 11.12 6.99
C VAL A 240 -16.55 10.97 8.20
N ARG A 241 -16.03 10.61 9.39
CA ARG A 241 -16.83 10.47 10.62
C ARG A 241 -17.24 11.81 11.23
N ASP A 242 -16.41 12.84 11.12
CA ASP A 242 -16.69 14.18 11.67
C ASP A 242 -17.74 14.93 10.84
N ASN A 243 -17.95 14.56 9.58
CA ASN A 243 -18.94 15.16 8.69
C ASN A 243 -20.28 14.39 8.72
N SER A 244 -21.34 15.04 9.19
CA SER A 244 -22.68 14.44 9.31
C SER A 244 -23.26 13.88 8.01
N LEU A 245 -22.83 14.39 6.85
CA LEU A 245 -23.28 13.93 5.53
C LEU A 245 -22.68 12.58 5.14
N THR A 246 -21.48 12.27 5.61
CA THR A 246 -20.71 11.08 5.22
C THR A 246 -20.52 10.09 6.37
N ALA A 247 -20.80 10.49 7.62
CA ALA A 247 -20.52 9.73 8.84
C ALA A 247 -21.12 8.31 8.87
N ASN A 248 -22.13 8.02 8.08
CA ASN A 248 -22.81 6.73 8.05
C ASN A 248 -22.12 5.68 7.16
N ALA A 249 -21.13 6.07 6.35
CA ALA A 249 -20.42 5.16 5.47
C ALA A 249 -19.75 4.02 6.26
N TYR A 250 -19.74 2.81 5.72
CA TYR A 250 -18.94 1.71 6.25
C TYR A 250 -17.51 1.86 5.76
N ILE A 251 -16.58 2.07 6.68
CA ILE A 251 -15.18 2.35 6.37
C ILE A 251 -14.34 1.09 6.59
N ILE A 252 -13.71 0.63 5.53
CA ILE A 252 -12.74 -0.46 5.52
C ILE A 252 -11.38 0.16 5.20
N LEU A 253 -10.48 0.16 6.16
CA LEU A 253 -9.09 0.53 5.91
C LEU A 253 -8.29 -0.71 5.55
N HIS A 254 -7.48 -0.63 4.51
CA HIS A 254 -6.59 -1.72 4.15
C HIS A 254 -5.14 -1.21 4.09
N THR A 255 -4.23 -2.07 4.50
CA THR A 255 -2.81 -1.75 4.59
C THR A 255 -1.97 -2.91 4.11
N SER A 256 -0.80 -2.62 3.55
CA SER A 256 0.22 -3.62 3.27
C SER A 256 0.88 -4.17 4.55
N LEU A 257 0.57 -3.59 5.71
CA LEU A 257 1.14 -3.94 7.01
C LEU A 257 0.27 -4.92 7.78
N SER A 258 0.89 -5.94 8.34
CA SER A 258 0.24 -6.97 9.17
C SER A 258 0.31 -6.66 10.68
N SER A 259 0.46 -5.40 11.11
CA SER A 259 0.67 -5.07 12.52
C SER A 259 -0.66 -4.87 13.28
N GLU A 260 -0.76 -5.45 14.49
CA GLU A 260 -1.89 -5.25 15.42
C GLU A 260 -2.10 -3.76 15.80
N ILE A 261 -1.04 -2.96 15.75
CA ILE A 261 -1.07 -1.52 16.04
C ILE A 261 -1.94 -0.80 15.00
N SER A 262 -1.83 -1.17 13.72
CA SER A 262 -2.61 -0.57 12.64
C SER A 262 -4.11 -0.83 12.79
N VAL A 263 -4.51 -2.01 13.25
CA VAL A 263 -5.91 -2.36 13.49
C VAL A 263 -6.50 -1.55 14.64
N SER A 264 -5.79 -1.45 15.77
CA SER A 264 -6.24 -0.65 16.92
C SER A 264 -6.41 0.83 16.56
N GLN A 265 -5.48 1.38 15.79
CA GLN A 265 -5.52 2.79 15.36
C GLN A 265 -6.65 3.03 14.37
N ALA A 266 -6.92 2.10 13.44
CA ALA A 266 -8.05 2.18 12.52
C ALA A 266 -9.40 2.33 13.26
N HIS A 267 -9.62 1.53 14.29
CA HIS A 267 -10.84 1.64 15.10
C HIS A 267 -10.93 2.97 15.87
N GLN A 268 -9.79 3.52 16.35
CA GLN A 268 -9.77 4.81 17.05
C GLN A 268 -10.19 5.99 16.16
N VAL A 269 -9.90 5.93 14.87
CA VAL A 269 -10.33 6.96 13.91
C VAL A 269 -11.73 6.72 13.33
N GLY A 270 -12.41 5.69 13.78
CA GLY A 270 -13.79 5.39 13.40
C GLY A 270 -13.95 4.48 12.19
N ALA A 271 -12.89 3.80 11.74
CA ALA A 271 -13.04 2.73 10.76
C ALA A 271 -13.82 1.55 11.35
N ASN A 272 -14.62 0.89 10.52
CA ASN A 272 -15.35 -0.31 10.91
C ASN A 272 -14.45 -1.54 10.89
N GLU A 273 -13.57 -1.63 9.91
CA GLU A 273 -12.63 -2.73 9.75
C GLU A 273 -11.26 -2.27 9.26
N ALA A 274 -10.26 -3.06 9.61
CA ALA A 274 -8.90 -2.95 9.08
C ALA A 274 -8.48 -4.29 8.51
N LEU A 275 -8.10 -4.32 7.24
CA LEU A 275 -7.71 -5.52 6.50
C LEU A 275 -6.26 -5.42 6.03
N THR A 276 -5.61 -6.57 5.91
CA THR A 276 -4.34 -6.65 5.18
C THR A 276 -4.62 -6.70 3.69
N LYS A 277 -3.90 -5.91 2.89
CA LYS A 277 -4.07 -5.85 1.42
C LYS A 277 -4.05 -7.24 0.76
N PHE A 278 -4.81 -7.35 -0.34
CA PHE A 278 -4.81 -8.40 -1.38
C PHE A 278 -5.40 -9.76 -1.00
N ASP A 279 -6.38 -9.78 -0.09
CA ASP A 279 -7.28 -10.92 0.01
C ASP A 279 -8.67 -10.50 -0.48
N ALA A 280 -9.01 -10.92 -1.72
CA ALA A 280 -10.30 -10.59 -2.32
C ALA A 280 -11.49 -11.17 -1.54
N HIS A 281 -11.32 -12.35 -0.92
CA HIS A 281 -12.39 -12.96 -0.11
C HIS A 281 -12.63 -12.14 1.16
N GLU A 282 -11.58 -11.80 1.89
CA GLU A 282 -11.66 -11.02 3.12
C GLU A 282 -12.26 -9.62 2.87
N LEU A 283 -11.86 -8.97 1.75
CA LEU A 283 -12.41 -7.69 1.33
C LEU A 283 -13.91 -7.79 1.02
N ILE A 284 -14.32 -8.78 0.24
CA ILE A 284 -15.72 -8.97 -0.13
C ILE A 284 -16.57 -9.32 1.09
N ASP A 285 -16.07 -10.14 2.00
CA ASP A 285 -16.75 -10.46 3.25
C ASP A 285 -16.92 -9.20 4.13
N ALA A 286 -15.92 -8.32 4.19
CA ALA A 286 -16.03 -7.04 4.87
C ALA A 286 -17.07 -6.12 4.23
N MET A 287 -17.10 -6.04 2.90
CA MET A 287 -18.11 -5.28 2.16
C MET A 287 -19.53 -5.82 2.38
N LEU A 288 -19.70 -7.13 2.46
CA LEU A 288 -20.99 -7.77 2.78
C LEU A 288 -21.47 -7.40 4.18
N ARG A 289 -20.58 -7.36 5.17
CA ARG A 289 -20.91 -6.86 6.52
C ARG A 289 -21.36 -5.40 6.49
N GLY A 290 -20.68 -4.57 5.66
CA GLY A 290 -21.06 -3.19 5.43
C GLY A 290 -22.46 -3.05 4.81
N ALA A 291 -22.75 -3.85 3.78
CA ALA A 291 -24.05 -3.88 3.13
C ALA A 291 -25.17 -4.31 4.08
N ASP A 292 -24.93 -5.33 4.92
CA ASP A 292 -25.91 -5.77 5.93
C ASP A 292 -26.22 -4.67 6.97
N LEU A 293 -25.22 -3.86 7.34
CA LEU A 293 -25.43 -2.71 8.22
C LEU A 293 -26.19 -1.56 7.54
N ALA A 294 -25.94 -1.30 6.27
CA ALA A 294 -26.65 -0.28 5.50
C ALA A 294 -28.12 -0.65 5.32
N ILE A 295 -28.41 -1.90 4.96
CA ILE A 295 -29.79 -2.40 4.78
C ILE A 295 -30.59 -2.35 6.08
N ASN A 296 -29.98 -2.62 7.23
CA ASN A 296 -30.67 -2.60 8.54
C ASN A 296 -30.93 -1.17 9.09
N LYS A 297 -30.39 -0.12 8.45
CA LYS A 297 -30.64 1.28 8.83
C LYS A 297 -31.81 1.93 8.07
N HIS A 298 -32.30 1.29 7.03
CA HIS A 298 -33.49 1.68 6.24
C HIS A 298 -34.66 0.78 6.56
#